data_202b4c6012f6b5385659be5660956b07
#
_entry.id   202b4c6012f6b5385659be5660956b07
#
_cell.length_a   1.000
_cell.length_b   1.000
_cell.length_c   1.000
_cell.angle_alpha   90.00
_cell.angle_beta   90.00
_cell.angle_gamma   90.00
#
_symmetry.space_group_name_H-M   'P 1'
#
loop_
_entity.id
_entity.type
_entity.pdbx_description
1 polymer ?
#
loop_
_entity_poly.entity_id
_entity_poly.type
_entity_poly.pdbx_seq_one_letter_code
_entity_poly.pdbx_strand_id
1 'polypeptide(L)'
;MLKCLENHPPPRALPPPRARARGGGGYVKFHGEDVLIEEATDESFAGMDYVLGAVKNGMSKRFAPAIVKSGAVYIDNSSAFRLDENVPLVVPEINGADAFENKGIIANPNCSTIITLMAVAGLAKLSPIKAMVASTYQAVSGAGQAGFSELQGQMEAIVAGKPTEHSTFPTQICLNVIPHIGDELENGYTDEEMKMQNEGRRIFHRPELKVTCTCVRVPVMRSHSISVTVKTERRIELDEARAAIAAYPGVRLIDDYQGRNYPTPLDTSDQDLVWVGRVRRDLVDEDAITLWCCGDQIRKGAAANAVQILRLLAEGKK
;
A
#
# COMPACT_ATOMS: atom_id res chain seq x y z
N MET A 1 -2.79 10.39 6.16
CA MET A 1 -1.55 11.05 5.72
C MET A 1 -1.04 12.05 6.75
N LEU A 2 -1.81 13.02 7.21
CA LEU A 2 -1.38 13.96 8.25
C LEU A 2 -0.87 13.25 9.51
N LYS A 3 -1.61 12.28 10.05
CA LYS A 3 -1.17 11.47 11.20
C LYS A 3 0.17 10.72 10.93
N CYS A 4 0.46 10.33 9.70
CA CYS A 4 1.75 9.75 9.37
C CYS A 4 2.86 10.81 9.33
N LEU A 5 2.57 12.02 8.88
CA LEU A 5 3.52 13.15 8.94
C LEU A 5 3.83 13.57 10.40
N GLU A 6 2.82 13.56 11.27
CA GLU A 6 3.01 13.83 12.70
C GLU A 6 3.92 12.80 13.37
N ASN A 7 3.70 11.51 13.07
CA ASN A 7 4.49 10.41 13.63
C ASN A 7 5.91 10.33 13.05
N HIS A 8 6.10 10.80 11.82
CA HIS A 8 7.37 10.75 11.09
C HIS A 8 7.69 12.11 10.47
N PRO A 9 7.94 13.15 11.26
CA PRO A 9 8.24 14.47 10.73
C PRO A 9 9.51 14.39 9.87
N PRO A 10 9.56 15.13 8.76
CA PRO A 10 10.78 15.24 7.97
C PRO A 10 11.87 15.94 8.77
N PRO A 11 13.16 15.71 8.45
CA PRO A 11 14.32 16.18 9.24
C PRO A 11 14.50 17.70 9.25
N ARG A 12 13.85 18.44 8.38
CA ARG A 12 13.75 19.90 8.40
C ARG A 12 12.35 20.29 8.83
N ALA A 13 12.23 21.35 9.64
CA ALA A 13 10.94 21.95 9.94
C ALA A 13 10.29 22.40 8.60
N LEU A 14 9.38 21.59 8.09
CA LEU A 14 8.54 22.02 6.99
C LEU A 14 7.56 23.08 7.51
N PRO A 15 7.21 24.08 6.70
CA PRO A 15 6.12 24.96 7.04
C PRO A 15 4.85 24.11 7.28
N PRO A 16 3.90 24.59 8.12
CA PRO A 16 2.69 23.85 8.41
C PRO A 16 2.03 23.38 7.10
N PRO A 17 1.56 22.13 7.02
CA PRO A 17 0.98 21.61 5.80
C PRO A 17 -0.26 22.43 5.46
N ARG A 18 -0.40 22.77 4.20
CA ARG A 18 -1.64 23.33 3.68
C ARG A 18 -2.52 22.16 3.23
N ALA A 19 -3.69 22.01 3.86
CA ALA A 19 -4.66 21.03 3.43
C ALA A 19 -5.49 21.62 2.28
N ARG A 20 -5.60 20.88 1.19
CA ARG A 20 -6.38 21.27 0.02
C ARG A 20 -7.36 20.17 -0.36
N ALA A 21 -8.60 20.52 -0.66
CA ALA A 21 -9.63 19.58 -1.09
C ALA A 21 -10.53 20.23 -2.13
N ARG A 22 -11.32 19.42 -2.83
CA ARG A 22 -12.39 19.90 -3.70
C ARG A 22 -13.50 20.45 -2.81
N GLY A 23 -13.83 21.72 -2.97
CA GLY A 23 -14.81 22.42 -2.15
C GLY A 23 -14.25 22.71 -0.75
N GLY A 24 -13.39 23.72 -0.62
CA GLY A 24 -12.81 24.16 0.63
C GLY A 24 -13.85 24.55 1.70
N GLY A 25 -13.40 24.73 2.91
CA GLY A 25 -14.22 25.12 4.06
C GLY A 25 -14.38 23.97 5.06
N GLY A 26 -13.55 23.92 6.03
CA GLY A 26 -13.46 22.96 7.11
C GLY A 26 -12.09 23.00 7.69
N TYR A 27 -11.89 22.32 8.80
CA TYR A 27 -10.61 22.25 9.49
C TYR A 27 -10.18 20.81 9.67
N VAL A 28 -8.88 20.56 9.62
CA VAL A 28 -8.26 19.30 9.98
C VAL A 28 -7.22 19.55 11.06
N LYS A 29 -7.12 18.66 12.04
CA LYS A 29 -6.09 18.80 13.08
C LYS A 29 -4.74 18.30 12.58
N PHE A 30 -3.71 19.09 12.87
CA PHE A 30 -2.30 18.76 12.64
C PHE A 30 -1.46 19.31 13.80
N HIS A 31 -0.73 18.46 14.52
CA HIS A 31 -0.03 18.78 15.77
C HIS A 31 -0.90 19.51 16.81
N GLY A 32 -2.19 19.15 16.85
CA GLY A 32 -3.16 19.77 17.75
C GLY A 32 -3.75 21.08 17.27
N GLU A 33 -3.20 21.71 16.24
CA GLU A 33 -3.71 22.94 15.63
C GLU A 33 -4.75 22.65 14.55
N ASP A 34 -5.70 23.57 14.38
CA ASP A 34 -6.71 23.50 13.33
C ASP A 34 -6.16 24.12 12.03
N VAL A 35 -5.91 23.29 11.02
CA VAL A 35 -5.48 23.71 9.68
C VAL A 35 -6.70 23.85 8.78
N LEU A 36 -6.90 25.03 8.21
CA LEU A 36 -7.98 25.30 7.27
C LEU A 36 -7.80 24.46 6.00
N ILE A 37 -8.89 23.82 5.56
CA ILE A 37 -8.95 23.14 4.27
C ILE A 37 -9.37 24.17 3.22
N GLU A 38 -8.47 24.48 2.30
CA GLU A 38 -8.72 25.40 1.19
C GLU A 38 -9.03 24.64 -0.09
N GLU A 39 -9.72 25.28 -1.04
CA GLU A 39 -9.92 24.70 -2.35
C GLU A 39 -8.59 24.61 -3.11
N ALA A 40 -8.35 23.47 -3.77
CA ALA A 40 -7.17 23.27 -4.61
C ALA A 40 -7.39 23.94 -5.97
N THR A 41 -6.51 24.88 -6.32
CA THR A 41 -6.41 25.52 -7.65
C THR A 41 -5.00 25.29 -8.22
N ASP A 42 -4.78 25.67 -9.47
CA ASP A 42 -3.45 25.50 -10.09
C ASP A 42 -2.38 26.38 -9.44
N GLU A 43 -2.78 27.51 -8.83
CA GLU A 43 -1.91 28.44 -8.10
C GLU A 43 -1.58 27.95 -6.68
N SER A 44 -2.32 26.98 -6.19
CA SER A 44 -2.19 26.47 -4.81
C SER A 44 -0.81 25.90 -4.48
N PHE A 45 -0.04 25.53 -5.48
CA PHE A 45 1.22 24.80 -5.34
C PHE A 45 2.46 25.69 -5.33
N ALA A 46 2.31 27.01 -5.58
CA ALA A 46 3.42 27.95 -5.59
C ALA A 46 4.15 27.97 -4.24
N GLY A 47 5.48 27.83 -4.28
CA GLY A 47 6.34 27.83 -3.08
C GLY A 47 6.26 26.55 -2.24
N MET A 48 5.67 25.48 -2.75
CA MET A 48 5.70 24.15 -2.14
C MET A 48 6.93 23.38 -2.63
N ASP A 49 7.64 22.69 -1.72
CA ASP A 49 8.70 21.75 -2.09
C ASP A 49 8.13 20.37 -2.46
N TYR A 50 7.10 19.95 -1.75
CA TYR A 50 6.46 18.63 -1.91
C TYR A 50 4.95 18.73 -1.86
N VAL A 51 4.29 17.89 -2.66
CA VAL A 51 2.83 17.73 -2.64
C VAL A 51 2.52 16.24 -2.47
N LEU A 52 1.78 15.90 -1.43
CA LEU A 52 1.28 14.54 -1.19
C LEU A 52 -0.15 14.42 -1.73
N GLY A 53 -0.33 13.67 -2.81
CA GLY A 53 -1.63 13.44 -3.43
C GLY A 53 -2.39 12.27 -2.81
N ALA A 54 -3.63 12.51 -2.39
CA ALA A 54 -4.56 11.47 -1.93
C ALA A 54 -5.92 11.65 -2.62
N VAL A 55 -5.90 11.75 -3.94
CA VAL A 55 -7.06 12.01 -4.78
C VAL A 55 -7.25 10.91 -5.83
N LYS A 56 -8.40 10.89 -6.51
CA LYS A 56 -8.66 9.95 -7.60
C LYS A 56 -7.82 10.29 -8.84
N ASN A 57 -7.57 9.30 -9.70
CA ASN A 57 -6.75 9.39 -10.91
C ASN A 57 -7.01 10.64 -11.77
N GLY A 58 -8.27 10.97 -12.03
CA GLY A 58 -8.62 12.14 -12.84
C GLY A 58 -8.16 13.47 -12.23
N MET A 59 -8.26 13.61 -10.90
CA MET A 59 -7.79 14.81 -10.19
C MET A 59 -6.26 14.83 -10.11
N SER A 60 -5.63 13.68 -9.91
CA SER A 60 -4.18 13.57 -9.92
C SER A 60 -3.60 14.01 -11.28
N LYS A 61 -4.13 13.47 -12.38
CA LYS A 61 -3.73 13.89 -13.75
C LYS A 61 -3.98 15.36 -14.02
N ARG A 62 -5.08 15.93 -13.51
CA ARG A 62 -5.42 17.34 -13.69
C ARG A 62 -4.41 18.27 -12.99
N PHE A 63 -4.02 17.96 -11.75
CA PHE A 63 -3.15 18.85 -10.97
C PHE A 63 -1.65 18.62 -11.19
N ALA A 64 -1.24 17.43 -11.63
CA ALA A 64 0.17 17.09 -11.81
C ALA A 64 0.96 18.12 -12.64
N PRO A 65 0.45 18.64 -13.79
CA PRO A 65 1.17 19.65 -14.57
C PRO A 65 1.41 20.95 -13.79
N ALA A 66 0.42 21.42 -13.01
CA ALA A 66 0.54 22.64 -12.21
C ALA A 66 1.52 22.46 -11.04
N ILE A 67 1.49 21.29 -10.40
CA ILE A 67 2.43 20.93 -9.33
C ILE A 67 3.87 20.90 -9.85
N VAL A 68 4.12 20.20 -10.96
CA VAL A 68 5.46 20.12 -11.56
C VAL A 68 5.95 21.50 -12.03
N LYS A 69 5.07 22.29 -12.64
CA LYS A 69 5.39 23.67 -13.08
C LYS A 69 5.76 24.58 -11.90
N SER A 70 5.21 24.37 -10.71
CA SER A 70 5.56 25.13 -9.51
C SER A 70 6.95 24.80 -8.94
N GLY A 71 7.59 23.75 -9.44
CA GLY A 71 8.88 23.24 -8.94
C GLY A 71 8.75 22.23 -7.79
N ALA A 72 7.54 21.93 -7.35
CA ALA A 72 7.28 20.93 -6.31
C ALA A 72 7.40 19.50 -6.85
N VAL A 73 7.82 18.57 -5.98
CA VAL A 73 7.75 17.13 -6.27
C VAL A 73 6.39 16.59 -5.82
N TYR A 74 5.66 15.99 -6.75
CA TYR A 74 4.35 15.38 -6.50
C TYR A 74 4.50 13.90 -6.16
N ILE A 75 4.13 13.48 -4.95
CA ILE A 75 4.07 12.08 -4.52
C ILE A 75 2.61 11.63 -4.57
N ASP A 76 2.28 10.85 -5.59
CA ASP A 76 0.90 10.48 -5.93
C ASP A 76 0.52 9.10 -5.41
N ASN A 77 -0.54 9.01 -4.59
CA ASN A 77 -1.08 7.73 -4.10
C ASN A 77 -2.10 7.09 -5.06
N SER A 78 -2.53 7.79 -6.10
CA SER A 78 -3.45 7.22 -7.09
C SER A 78 -2.73 6.23 -8.03
N SER A 79 -3.48 5.53 -8.87
CA SER A 79 -2.87 4.67 -9.90
C SER A 79 -2.52 5.42 -11.20
N ALA A 80 -2.68 6.75 -11.23
CA ALA A 80 -2.61 7.56 -12.45
C ALA A 80 -1.28 7.46 -13.19
N PHE A 81 -0.17 7.32 -12.46
CA PHE A 81 1.20 7.36 -12.99
C PHE A 81 2.03 6.10 -12.70
N ARG A 82 1.45 5.09 -12.04
CA ARG A 82 2.20 3.91 -11.60
C ARG A 82 2.85 3.10 -12.71
N LEU A 83 2.29 3.12 -13.92
CA LEU A 83 2.81 2.41 -15.08
C LEU A 83 3.49 3.33 -16.11
N ASP A 84 3.62 4.63 -15.82
CA ASP A 84 4.39 5.55 -16.67
C ASP A 84 5.89 5.30 -16.45
N GLU A 85 6.60 4.98 -17.52
CA GLU A 85 8.04 4.67 -17.50
C GLU A 85 8.91 5.84 -17.04
N ASN A 86 8.43 7.08 -17.20
CA ASN A 86 9.12 8.29 -16.77
C ASN A 86 8.86 8.67 -15.30
N VAL A 87 7.96 7.96 -14.62
CA VAL A 87 7.59 8.24 -13.22
C VAL A 87 8.09 7.10 -12.34
N PRO A 88 9.02 7.32 -11.41
CA PRO A 88 9.46 6.29 -10.48
C PRO A 88 8.31 5.77 -9.63
N LEU A 89 8.25 4.46 -9.44
CA LEU A 89 7.30 3.75 -8.59
C LEU A 89 8.06 3.22 -7.38
N VAL A 90 7.84 3.78 -6.17
CA VAL A 90 8.81 3.65 -5.09
C VAL A 90 8.24 3.02 -3.83
N VAL A 91 8.95 2.00 -3.33
CA VAL A 91 8.90 1.52 -1.94
C VAL A 91 10.28 1.79 -1.32
N PRO A 92 10.43 2.75 -0.40
CA PRO A 92 11.72 3.23 0.07
C PRO A 92 12.71 2.14 0.53
N GLU A 93 12.21 1.10 1.18
CA GLU A 93 13.04 0.00 1.69
C GLU A 93 13.52 -0.95 0.58
N ILE A 94 12.87 -0.94 -0.61
CA ILE A 94 13.18 -1.86 -1.72
C ILE A 94 14.00 -1.15 -2.80
N ASN A 95 13.47 -0.06 -3.34
CA ASN A 95 14.04 0.68 -4.46
C ASN A 95 14.08 2.20 -4.20
N GLY A 96 14.38 2.61 -2.98
CA GLY A 96 14.38 4.02 -2.59
C GLY A 96 15.27 4.93 -3.45
N ALA A 97 16.35 4.40 -4.04
CA ALA A 97 17.23 5.15 -4.93
C ALA A 97 16.50 5.72 -6.17
N ASP A 98 15.48 5.00 -6.67
CA ASP A 98 14.70 5.43 -7.83
C ASP A 98 13.97 6.77 -7.59
N ALA A 99 13.68 7.10 -6.32
CA ALA A 99 13.03 8.36 -5.97
C ALA A 99 13.82 9.59 -6.43
N PHE A 100 15.14 9.49 -6.53
CA PHE A 100 16.02 10.59 -6.94
C PHE A 100 16.07 10.79 -8.47
N GLU A 101 15.55 9.84 -9.24
CA GLU A 101 15.46 9.93 -10.70
C GLU A 101 14.16 10.60 -11.17
N ASN A 102 13.33 11.09 -10.23
CA ASN A 102 12.05 11.70 -10.56
C ASN A 102 12.19 12.97 -11.40
N LYS A 103 11.22 13.19 -12.28
CA LYS A 103 11.05 14.41 -13.09
C LYS A 103 9.91 15.28 -12.56
N GLY A 104 9.77 15.37 -11.23
CA GLY A 104 8.72 16.13 -10.54
C GLY A 104 7.51 15.30 -10.11
N ILE A 105 7.43 14.01 -10.47
CA ILE A 105 6.36 13.10 -10.03
C ILE A 105 6.98 11.79 -9.53
N ILE A 106 6.46 11.26 -8.43
CA ILE A 106 6.76 9.93 -7.91
C ILE A 106 5.43 9.22 -7.64
N ALA A 107 5.26 8.00 -8.12
CA ALA A 107 4.10 7.19 -7.85
C ALA A 107 4.30 6.35 -6.59
N ASN A 108 3.28 6.35 -5.73
CA ASN A 108 3.17 5.45 -4.59
C ASN A 108 2.42 4.18 -5.03
N PRO A 109 2.97 2.97 -4.80
CA PRO A 109 2.37 1.74 -5.30
C PRO A 109 1.02 1.39 -4.69
N ASN A 110 0.38 0.35 -5.23
CA ASN A 110 -0.83 -0.26 -4.68
C ASN A 110 -0.58 -0.85 -3.29
N CYS A 111 -1.58 -0.79 -2.43
CA CYS A 111 -1.44 -1.20 -1.03
C CYS A 111 -1.12 -2.69 -0.87
N SER A 112 -1.81 -3.57 -1.60
CA SER A 112 -1.54 -5.01 -1.56
C SER A 112 -0.17 -5.33 -2.14
N THR A 113 0.25 -4.60 -3.19
CA THR A 113 1.59 -4.71 -3.76
C THR A 113 2.66 -4.33 -2.73
N ILE A 114 2.55 -3.16 -2.09
CA ILE A 114 3.53 -2.74 -1.07
C ILE A 114 3.66 -3.80 0.03
N ILE A 115 2.54 -4.25 0.60
CA ILE A 115 2.54 -5.21 1.71
C ILE A 115 3.18 -6.53 1.28
N THR A 116 2.83 -7.04 0.09
CA THR A 116 3.38 -8.30 -0.42
C THR A 116 4.87 -8.18 -0.70
N LEU A 117 5.30 -7.13 -1.42
CA LEU A 117 6.70 -6.98 -1.79
C LEU A 117 7.58 -6.74 -0.56
N MET A 118 7.11 -5.99 0.44
CA MET A 118 7.80 -5.85 1.72
C MET A 118 7.99 -7.20 2.43
N ALA A 119 6.95 -8.03 2.46
CA ALA A 119 7.02 -9.35 3.10
C ALA A 119 8.06 -10.29 2.48
N VAL A 120 8.29 -10.17 1.17
CA VAL A 120 9.20 -11.04 0.42
C VAL A 120 10.55 -10.38 0.08
N ALA A 121 10.73 -9.11 0.41
CA ALA A 121 11.92 -8.34 0.06
C ALA A 121 13.21 -8.92 0.68
N GLY A 122 13.12 -9.47 1.90
CA GLY A 122 14.23 -10.19 2.51
C GLY A 122 14.71 -11.40 1.68
N LEU A 123 13.77 -12.13 1.08
CA LEU A 123 14.07 -13.25 0.18
C LEU A 123 14.68 -12.74 -1.13
N ALA A 124 14.17 -11.64 -1.66
CA ALA A 124 14.68 -11.01 -2.88
C ALA A 124 16.15 -10.57 -2.76
N LYS A 125 16.62 -10.24 -1.53
CA LYS A 125 18.03 -9.92 -1.25
C LYS A 125 18.93 -11.15 -1.31
N LEU A 126 18.40 -12.33 -1.00
CA LEU A 126 19.16 -13.59 -1.05
C LEU A 126 19.23 -14.18 -2.46
N SER A 127 18.14 -14.06 -3.21
CA SER A 127 18.04 -14.54 -4.58
C SER A 127 16.89 -13.86 -5.30
N PRO A 128 17.05 -13.45 -6.57
CA PRO A 128 15.98 -12.81 -7.33
C PRO A 128 14.71 -13.66 -7.37
N ILE A 129 13.55 -13.00 -7.24
CA ILE A 129 12.25 -13.66 -7.30
C ILE A 129 11.89 -13.94 -8.77
N LYS A 130 11.58 -15.19 -9.10
CA LYS A 130 11.11 -15.63 -10.42
C LYS A 130 9.60 -15.57 -10.57
N ALA A 131 8.89 -16.04 -9.53
CA ALA A 131 7.43 -16.13 -9.58
C ALA A 131 6.82 -16.00 -8.20
N MET A 132 5.57 -15.50 -8.17
CA MET A 132 4.73 -15.48 -6.97
C MET A 132 3.33 -15.97 -7.31
N VAL A 133 2.72 -16.71 -6.39
CA VAL A 133 1.30 -17.03 -6.36
C VAL A 133 0.72 -16.42 -5.11
N ALA A 134 -0.18 -15.45 -5.25
CA ALA A 134 -0.72 -14.69 -4.14
C ALA A 134 -2.25 -14.78 -4.06
N SER A 135 -2.78 -14.86 -2.84
CA SER A 135 -4.18 -14.64 -2.53
C SER A 135 -4.28 -13.57 -1.47
N THR A 136 -4.99 -12.48 -1.75
CA THR A 136 -5.16 -11.39 -0.82
C THR A 136 -6.49 -11.49 -0.09
N TYR A 137 -6.50 -11.06 1.16
CA TYR A 137 -7.68 -10.91 2.03
C TYR A 137 -7.74 -9.44 2.42
N GLN A 138 -8.41 -8.64 1.57
CA GLN A 138 -8.36 -7.19 1.66
C GLN A 138 -9.50 -6.62 2.51
N ALA A 139 -9.14 -5.86 3.54
CA ALA A 139 -10.07 -5.17 4.42
C ALA A 139 -10.93 -4.15 3.66
N VAL A 140 -12.15 -3.92 4.14
CA VAL A 140 -13.13 -3.01 3.52
C VAL A 140 -12.67 -1.56 3.42
N SER A 141 -11.82 -1.10 4.34
CA SER A 141 -11.24 0.24 4.34
C SER A 141 -10.33 0.52 3.12
N GLY A 142 -9.93 -0.51 2.36
CA GLY A 142 -9.32 -0.36 1.04
C GLY A 142 -10.23 0.32 0.02
N ALA A 143 -11.55 0.22 0.18
CA ALA A 143 -12.55 0.98 -0.57
C ALA A 143 -12.84 2.38 0.04
N GLY A 144 -12.00 2.84 0.98
CA GLY A 144 -12.15 4.12 1.65
C GLY A 144 -13.22 4.13 2.75
N GLN A 145 -13.64 5.33 3.14
CA GLN A 145 -14.63 5.50 4.21
C GLN A 145 -15.97 4.84 3.88
N ALA A 146 -16.37 4.81 2.62
CA ALA A 146 -17.63 4.19 2.19
C ALA A 146 -17.65 2.69 2.51
N GLY A 147 -16.57 1.96 2.20
CA GLY A 147 -16.48 0.53 2.52
C GLY A 147 -16.48 0.26 4.02
N PHE A 148 -15.81 1.10 4.80
CA PHE A 148 -15.82 1.01 6.26
C PHE A 148 -17.25 1.20 6.82
N SER A 149 -17.92 2.27 6.39
CA SER A 149 -19.29 2.59 6.86
C SER A 149 -20.30 1.54 6.43
N GLU A 150 -20.15 0.96 5.24
CA GLU A 150 -21.05 -0.11 4.75
C GLU A 150 -20.93 -1.38 5.59
N LEU A 151 -19.71 -1.86 5.87
CA LEU A 151 -19.55 -3.04 6.76
C LEU A 151 -20.11 -2.77 8.15
N GLN A 152 -19.84 -1.60 8.74
CA GLN A 152 -20.36 -1.23 10.05
C GLN A 152 -21.90 -1.21 10.05
N GLY A 153 -22.52 -0.54 9.08
CA GLY A 153 -23.98 -0.48 8.96
C GLY A 153 -24.62 -1.86 8.76
N GLN A 154 -23.99 -2.74 7.97
CA GLN A 154 -24.46 -4.12 7.80
C GLN A 154 -24.36 -4.92 9.10
N MET A 155 -23.30 -4.76 9.89
CA MET A 155 -23.17 -5.40 11.21
C MET A 155 -24.29 -4.95 12.15
N GLU A 156 -24.54 -3.64 12.22
CA GLU A 156 -25.62 -3.06 13.04
C GLU A 156 -27.00 -3.55 12.60
N ALA A 157 -27.26 -3.62 11.28
CA ALA A 157 -28.51 -4.12 10.73
C ALA A 157 -28.75 -5.60 11.08
N ILE A 158 -27.72 -6.45 10.93
CA ILE A 158 -27.81 -7.88 11.27
C ILE A 158 -28.12 -8.08 12.76
N VAL A 159 -27.41 -7.37 13.63
CA VAL A 159 -27.67 -7.43 15.09
C VAL A 159 -29.08 -6.98 15.43
N ALA A 160 -29.59 -5.99 14.71
CA ALA A 160 -30.96 -5.49 14.91
C ALA A 160 -32.05 -6.33 14.20
N GLY A 161 -31.69 -7.43 13.53
CA GLY A 161 -32.63 -8.26 12.76
C GLY A 161 -33.25 -7.54 11.56
N LYS A 162 -32.55 -6.53 11.00
CA LYS A 162 -32.97 -5.74 9.84
C LYS A 162 -32.29 -6.23 8.55
N PRO A 163 -32.88 -5.98 7.39
CA PRO A 163 -32.23 -6.20 6.10
C PRO A 163 -30.93 -5.38 5.99
N THR A 164 -29.92 -5.97 5.32
CA THR A 164 -28.69 -5.26 4.98
C THR A 164 -28.83 -4.54 3.64
N GLU A 165 -28.16 -3.41 3.51
CA GLU A 165 -28.02 -2.69 2.24
C GLU A 165 -26.57 -2.74 1.79
N HIS A 166 -26.33 -2.67 0.47
CA HIS A 166 -25.00 -2.56 -0.12
C HIS A 166 -25.02 -1.55 -1.28
N SER A 167 -23.97 -0.77 -1.38
CA SER A 167 -23.81 0.27 -2.40
C SER A 167 -22.35 0.44 -2.85
N THR A 168 -21.42 0.14 -1.96
CA THR A 168 -19.97 0.19 -2.22
C THR A 168 -19.47 -1.13 -2.80
N PHE A 169 -20.03 -2.24 -2.32
CA PHE A 169 -19.69 -3.59 -2.79
C PHE A 169 -20.83 -4.18 -3.63
N PRO A 170 -20.54 -5.11 -4.55
CA PRO A 170 -21.55 -5.70 -5.43
C PRO A 170 -22.59 -6.55 -4.69
N THR A 171 -22.29 -6.96 -3.46
CA THR A 171 -23.17 -7.74 -2.58
C THR A 171 -22.86 -7.48 -1.12
N GLN A 172 -23.67 -7.99 -0.20
CA GLN A 172 -23.38 -7.94 1.22
C GLN A 172 -21.98 -8.44 1.53
N ILE A 173 -21.19 -7.64 2.26
CA ILE A 173 -19.83 -8.01 2.69
C ILE A 173 -19.82 -8.59 4.12
N CYS A 174 -20.71 -8.15 5.01
CA CYS A 174 -20.79 -8.71 6.35
C CYS A 174 -21.12 -10.19 6.30
N LEU A 175 -20.35 -11.03 7.00
CA LEU A 175 -20.44 -12.50 6.98
C LEU A 175 -20.22 -13.13 5.59
N ASN A 176 -19.48 -12.46 4.70
CA ASN A 176 -19.24 -12.91 3.33
C ASN A 176 -17.81 -12.61 2.89
N VAL A 177 -17.38 -13.22 1.78
CA VAL A 177 -16.15 -12.89 1.05
C VAL A 177 -16.50 -12.64 -0.42
N ILE A 178 -15.86 -11.65 -1.03
CA ILE A 178 -16.12 -11.27 -2.42
C ILE A 178 -14.81 -11.44 -3.21
N PRO A 179 -14.68 -12.47 -4.07
CA PRO A 179 -13.45 -12.78 -4.80
C PRO A 179 -13.30 -11.91 -6.07
N HIS A 180 -13.57 -10.62 -5.93
CA HIS A 180 -13.50 -9.66 -7.01
C HIS A 180 -13.23 -8.26 -6.46
N ILE A 181 -12.13 -7.65 -6.87
CA ILE A 181 -11.78 -6.26 -6.55
C ILE A 181 -11.24 -5.61 -7.83
N GLY A 182 -11.77 -4.43 -8.17
CA GLY A 182 -11.40 -3.69 -9.36
C GLY A 182 -12.24 -4.03 -10.59
N ASP A 183 -11.79 -3.60 -11.75
CA ASP A 183 -12.46 -3.80 -13.03
C ASP A 183 -11.93 -5.06 -13.73
N GLU A 184 -12.80 -5.82 -14.38
CA GLU A 184 -12.44 -7.01 -15.15
C GLU A 184 -11.62 -6.65 -16.40
N LEU A 185 -10.64 -7.50 -16.71
CA LEU A 185 -9.81 -7.39 -17.90
C LEU A 185 -10.03 -8.60 -18.83
N GLU A 186 -9.69 -8.45 -20.11
CA GLU A 186 -9.86 -9.48 -21.14
C GLU A 186 -9.15 -10.80 -20.83
N ASN A 187 -8.11 -10.77 -20.01
CA ASN A 187 -7.34 -11.97 -19.62
C ASN A 187 -7.95 -12.74 -18.44
N GLY A 188 -9.15 -12.34 -17.96
CA GLY A 188 -9.85 -12.98 -16.84
C GLY A 188 -9.34 -12.59 -15.45
N TYR A 189 -8.41 -11.65 -15.36
CA TYR A 189 -7.99 -11.02 -14.12
C TYR A 189 -8.68 -9.68 -13.93
N THR A 190 -8.59 -9.13 -12.72
CA THR A 190 -8.98 -7.73 -12.48
C THR A 190 -7.77 -6.81 -12.57
N ASP A 191 -8.03 -5.50 -12.75
CA ASP A 191 -6.98 -4.49 -12.72
C ASP A 191 -6.23 -4.48 -11.38
N GLU A 192 -6.91 -4.76 -10.25
CA GLU A 192 -6.30 -4.88 -8.93
C GLU A 192 -5.30 -6.05 -8.87
N GLU A 193 -5.65 -7.20 -9.42
CA GLU A 193 -4.79 -8.39 -9.47
C GLU A 193 -3.56 -8.17 -10.34
N MET A 194 -3.72 -7.49 -11.48
CA MET A 194 -2.62 -7.17 -12.39
C MET A 194 -1.63 -6.14 -11.81
N LYS A 195 -2.04 -5.31 -10.84
CA LYS A 195 -1.13 -4.39 -10.14
C LYS A 195 0.00 -5.14 -9.46
N MET A 196 -0.28 -6.29 -8.83
CA MET A 196 0.75 -7.08 -8.15
C MET A 196 1.90 -7.46 -9.10
N GLN A 197 1.59 -7.89 -10.32
CA GLN A 197 2.61 -8.23 -11.32
C GLN A 197 3.28 -6.99 -11.91
N ASN A 198 2.49 -6.03 -12.41
CA ASN A 198 3.01 -4.92 -13.17
C ASN A 198 3.85 -3.98 -12.30
N GLU A 199 3.38 -3.68 -11.11
CA GLU A 199 4.11 -2.86 -10.14
C GLU A 199 5.30 -3.63 -9.54
N GLY A 200 5.14 -4.93 -9.25
CA GLY A 200 6.21 -5.79 -8.74
C GLY A 200 7.41 -5.87 -9.70
N ARG A 201 7.15 -5.96 -11.00
CA ARG A 201 8.20 -5.92 -12.05
C ARG A 201 9.00 -4.62 -12.00
N ARG A 202 8.33 -3.51 -11.80
CA ARG A 202 8.97 -2.18 -11.71
C ARG A 202 9.79 -2.04 -10.43
N ILE A 203 9.19 -2.35 -9.28
CA ILE A 203 9.80 -2.14 -7.97
C ILE A 203 11.03 -3.05 -7.75
N PHE A 204 10.98 -4.30 -8.23
CA PHE A 204 12.12 -5.22 -8.16
C PHE A 204 13.09 -5.11 -9.34
N HIS A 205 12.81 -4.26 -10.33
CA HIS A 205 13.58 -4.20 -11.60
C HIS A 205 13.69 -5.55 -12.29
N ARG A 206 12.58 -6.32 -12.30
CA ARG A 206 12.49 -7.68 -12.86
C ARG A 206 11.34 -7.77 -13.86
N PRO A 207 11.55 -7.34 -15.12
CA PRO A 207 10.49 -7.37 -16.13
C PRO A 207 9.94 -8.77 -16.42
N GLU A 208 10.75 -9.80 -16.16
CA GLU A 208 10.38 -11.23 -16.32
C GLU A 208 9.62 -11.82 -15.13
N LEU A 209 9.46 -11.10 -14.02
CA LEU A 209 8.71 -11.57 -12.85
C LEU A 209 7.30 -12.02 -13.23
N LYS A 210 6.94 -13.23 -12.85
CA LYS A 210 5.61 -13.81 -13.07
C LYS A 210 4.82 -13.79 -11.77
N VAL A 211 3.63 -13.21 -11.81
CA VAL A 211 2.74 -13.20 -10.65
C VAL A 211 1.34 -13.59 -11.08
N THR A 212 0.73 -14.53 -10.39
CA THR A 212 -0.71 -14.72 -10.40
C THR A 212 -1.27 -14.30 -9.03
N CYS A 213 -2.37 -13.55 -9.06
CA CYS A 213 -2.97 -13.04 -7.84
C CYS A 213 -4.50 -13.20 -7.90
N THR A 214 -5.11 -13.59 -6.79
CA THR A 214 -6.56 -13.50 -6.58
C THR A 214 -6.82 -12.50 -5.46
N CYS A 215 -7.57 -11.45 -5.76
CA CYS A 215 -7.90 -10.41 -4.81
C CYS A 215 -9.29 -10.61 -4.21
N VAL A 216 -9.36 -10.83 -2.90
CA VAL A 216 -10.61 -11.10 -2.18
C VAL A 216 -10.91 -10.00 -1.19
N ARG A 217 -12.11 -9.41 -1.24
CA ARG A 217 -12.62 -8.53 -0.20
C ARG A 217 -13.18 -9.37 0.95
N VAL A 218 -12.76 -9.06 2.18
CA VAL A 218 -13.19 -9.78 3.39
C VAL A 218 -13.83 -8.81 4.39
N PRO A 219 -14.70 -9.31 5.30
CA PRO A 219 -15.40 -8.49 6.29
C PRO A 219 -14.49 -8.13 7.47
N VAL A 220 -13.35 -7.54 7.16
CA VAL A 220 -12.35 -7.02 8.11
C VAL A 220 -12.27 -5.52 7.92
N MET A 221 -12.33 -4.77 9.02
CA MET A 221 -12.37 -3.31 8.97
C MET A 221 -11.10 -2.71 8.40
N ARG A 222 -9.92 -3.17 8.85
CA ARG A 222 -8.62 -2.57 8.55
C ARG A 222 -7.52 -3.62 8.54
N SER A 223 -6.45 -3.36 7.80
CA SER A 223 -5.30 -4.22 7.56
C SER A 223 -5.57 -5.33 6.55
N HIS A 224 -4.73 -5.42 5.52
CA HIS A 224 -4.79 -6.49 4.52
C HIS A 224 -3.95 -7.68 4.98
N SER A 225 -4.41 -8.87 4.61
CA SER A 225 -3.65 -10.10 4.78
C SER A 225 -3.40 -10.73 3.42
N ILE A 226 -2.25 -11.38 3.24
CA ILE A 226 -1.88 -12.04 2.00
C ILE A 226 -1.24 -13.40 2.32
N SER A 227 -1.70 -14.44 1.63
CA SER A 227 -0.98 -15.70 1.50
C SER A 227 -0.18 -15.65 0.19
N VAL A 228 1.12 -15.84 0.25
CA VAL A 228 1.97 -15.81 -0.94
C VAL A 228 2.95 -16.96 -0.96
N THR A 229 3.05 -17.63 -2.11
CA THR A 229 4.10 -18.60 -2.44
C THR A 229 5.09 -17.93 -3.37
N VAL A 230 6.38 -17.99 -3.01
CA VAL A 230 7.47 -17.30 -3.68
C VAL A 230 8.48 -18.30 -4.18
N LYS A 231 8.78 -18.27 -5.48
CA LYS A 231 9.87 -19.01 -6.10
C LYS A 231 11.01 -18.05 -6.45
N THR A 232 12.19 -18.35 -5.96
CA THR A 232 13.43 -17.61 -6.25
C THR A 232 14.28 -18.35 -7.29
N GLU A 233 15.32 -17.70 -7.81
CA GLU A 233 16.22 -18.33 -8.81
C GLU A 233 17.00 -19.51 -8.22
N ARG A 234 17.52 -19.34 -7.00
CA ARG A 234 18.06 -20.48 -6.21
C ARG A 234 17.09 -20.85 -5.09
N ARG A 235 17.10 -22.10 -4.69
CA ARG A 235 16.43 -22.55 -3.48
C ARG A 235 17.03 -21.84 -2.25
N ILE A 236 16.16 -21.34 -1.37
CA ILE A 236 16.53 -20.72 -0.09
C ILE A 236 16.10 -21.66 1.03
N GLU A 237 16.97 -21.95 1.97
CA GLU A 237 16.62 -22.79 3.12
C GLU A 237 15.74 -22.00 4.12
N LEU A 238 14.88 -22.70 4.88
CA LEU A 238 13.85 -22.04 5.71
C LEU A 238 14.46 -21.18 6.81
N ASP A 239 15.56 -21.60 7.40
CA ASP A 239 16.21 -20.82 8.46
C ASP A 239 16.88 -19.57 7.87
N GLU A 240 17.50 -19.69 6.68
CA GLU A 240 18.01 -18.55 5.91
C GLU A 240 16.88 -17.56 5.55
N ALA A 241 15.74 -18.09 5.11
CA ALA A 241 14.57 -17.29 4.79
C ALA A 241 14.03 -16.52 6.00
N ARG A 242 13.85 -17.20 7.14
CA ARG A 242 13.39 -16.57 8.39
C ARG A 242 14.36 -15.50 8.87
N ALA A 243 15.66 -15.78 8.83
CA ALA A 243 16.68 -14.80 9.21
C ALA A 243 16.64 -13.55 8.31
N ALA A 244 16.54 -13.73 6.99
CA ALA A 244 16.48 -12.63 6.04
C ALA A 244 15.19 -11.78 6.20
N ILE A 245 14.05 -12.41 6.42
CA ILE A 245 12.78 -11.73 6.70
C ILE A 245 12.85 -10.94 8.00
N ALA A 246 13.35 -11.57 9.07
CA ALA A 246 13.46 -10.95 10.40
C ALA A 246 14.41 -9.74 10.41
N ALA A 247 15.46 -9.76 9.59
CA ALA A 247 16.45 -8.70 9.50
C ALA A 247 16.03 -7.57 8.53
N TYR A 248 14.95 -7.74 7.75
CA TYR A 248 14.59 -6.78 6.72
C TYR A 248 13.91 -5.52 7.32
N PRO A 249 14.37 -4.31 6.99
CA PRO A 249 13.77 -3.07 7.49
C PRO A 249 12.28 -2.96 7.16
N GLY A 250 11.47 -2.52 8.12
CA GLY A 250 10.03 -2.36 7.94
C GLY A 250 9.22 -3.67 8.02
N VAL A 251 9.88 -4.79 8.31
CA VAL A 251 9.25 -6.11 8.47
C VAL A 251 9.41 -6.63 9.90
N ARG A 252 8.42 -7.34 10.39
CA ARG A 252 8.46 -8.06 11.67
C ARG A 252 8.08 -9.52 11.45
N LEU A 253 8.96 -10.44 11.81
CA LEU A 253 8.66 -11.87 11.78
C LEU A 253 7.98 -12.31 13.08
N ILE A 254 6.80 -12.92 12.97
CA ILE A 254 6.03 -13.58 14.05
C ILE A 254 5.67 -14.98 13.54
N ASP A 255 6.47 -15.97 13.84
CA ASP A 255 6.33 -17.32 13.31
C ASP A 255 6.43 -18.36 14.43
N ASP A 256 5.56 -18.23 15.44
CA ASP A 256 5.51 -19.12 16.58
C ASP A 256 4.47 -20.24 16.36
N TYR A 257 4.96 -21.39 15.94
CA TYR A 257 4.14 -22.56 15.65
C TYR A 257 3.54 -23.20 16.91
N GLN A 258 4.28 -23.22 18.00
CA GLN A 258 3.84 -23.86 19.26
C GLN A 258 2.83 -22.99 19.99
N GLY A 259 3.09 -21.69 20.09
CA GLY A 259 2.16 -20.73 20.70
C GLY A 259 0.99 -20.34 19.80
N ARG A 260 0.98 -20.82 18.53
CA ARG A 260 -0.03 -20.44 17.50
C ARG A 260 -0.13 -18.93 17.34
N ASN A 261 1.00 -18.23 17.45
CA ASN A 261 1.07 -16.79 17.36
C ASN A 261 1.54 -16.39 15.94
N TYR A 262 0.64 -15.80 15.19
CA TYR A 262 0.82 -15.40 13.81
C TYR A 262 0.22 -14.01 13.58
N PRO A 263 0.72 -13.26 12.56
CA PRO A 263 0.18 -11.95 12.23
C PRO A 263 -1.31 -11.99 11.91
N THR A 264 -2.07 -11.08 12.51
CA THR A 264 -3.49 -10.87 12.19
C THR A 264 -3.79 -9.41 11.83
N PRO A 265 -4.91 -9.11 11.16
CA PRO A 265 -5.32 -7.74 10.89
C PRO A 265 -5.46 -6.86 12.13
N LEU A 266 -5.86 -7.44 13.27
CA LEU A 266 -5.99 -6.68 14.53
C LEU A 266 -4.62 -6.23 15.05
N ASP A 267 -3.59 -7.08 14.95
CA ASP A 267 -2.23 -6.77 15.41
C ASP A 267 -1.57 -5.70 14.56
N THR A 268 -1.87 -5.67 13.26
CA THR A 268 -1.20 -4.79 12.29
C THR A 268 -1.96 -3.51 11.98
N SER A 269 -3.18 -3.36 12.47
CA SER A 269 -3.93 -2.10 12.35
C SER A 269 -3.24 -0.98 13.12
N ASP A 270 -3.13 0.20 12.50
CA ASP A 270 -2.38 1.37 12.99
C ASP A 270 -0.87 1.14 13.16
N GLN A 271 -0.30 0.09 12.55
CA GLN A 271 1.13 -0.20 12.54
C GLN A 271 1.77 0.14 11.19
N ASP A 272 3.04 0.57 11.21
CA ASP A 272 3.81 0.88 10.00
C ASP A 272 4.63 -0.30 9.49
N LEU A 273 4.75 -1.37 10.28
CA LEU A 273 5.47 -2.57 9.89
C LEU A 273 4.56 -3.56 9.14
N VAL A 274 5.14 -4.27 8.20
CA VAL A 274 4.54 -5.47 7.63
C VAL A 274 4.95 -6.67 8.48
N TRP A 275 3.97 -7.40 9.00
CA TRP A 275 4.23 -8.57 9.82
C TRP A 275 4.12 -9.83 8.98
N VAL A 276 5.09 -10.73 9.15
CA VAL A 276 5.23 -11.98 8.39
C VAL A 276 5.23 -13.16 9.35
N GLY A 277 4.60 -14.24 8.93
CA GLY A 277 4.61 -15.51 9.66
C GLY A 277 4.21 -16.68 8.77
N ARG A 278 4.04 -17.87 9.34
CA ARG A 278 3.70 -19.09 8.62
C ARG A 278 4.71 -19.41 7.50
N VAL A 279 5.99 -19.08 7.72
CA VAL A 279 7.08 -19.34 6.76
C VAL A 279 7.35 -20.84 6.70
N ARG A 280 7.09 -21.45 5.56
CA ARG A 280 7.19 -22.90 5.35
C ARG A 280 7.56 -23.25 3.92
N ARG A 281 8.06 -24.47 3.74
CA ARG A 281 8.30 -25.04 2.41
C ARG A 281 6.95 -25.24 1.70
N ASP A 282 6.88 -24.89 0.42
CA ASP A 282 5.73 -25.23 -0.40
C ASP A 282 5.71 -26.74 -0.71
N LEU A 283 4.51 -27.33 -0.79
CA LEU A 283 4.36 -28.77 -1.03
C LEU A 283 4.19 -29.12 -2.52
N VAL A 284 3.90 -28.13 -3.35
CA VAL A 284 3.74 -28.31 -4.81
C VAL A 284 5.05 -28.02 -5.52
N ASP A 285 5.79 -27.00 -5.06
CA ASP A 285 7.12 -26.66 -5.55
C ASP A 285 8.10 -26.61 -4.37
N GLU A 286 8.87 -27.66 -4.19
CA GLU A 286 9.83 -27.80 -3.08
C GLU A 286 10.94 -26.73 -3.07
N ASP A 287 11.14 -25.99 -4.16
CA ASP A 287 12.06 -24.86 -4.22
C ASP A 287 11.40 -23.55 -3.75
N ALA A 288 10.07 -23.51 -3.67
CA ALA A 288 9.32 -22.34 -3.26
C ALA A 288 9.10 -22.27 -1.73
N ILE A 289 8.83 -21.06 -1.26
CA ILE A 289 8.49 -20.75 0.13
C ILE A 289 7.10 -20.14 0.16
N THR A 290 6.22 -20.69 0.99
CA THR A 290 4.90 -20.11 1.27
C THR A 290 4.91 -19.40 2.62
N LEU A 291 4.38 -18.19 2.67
CA LEU A 291 4.28 -17.39 3.88
C LEU A 291 2.93 -16.66 3.97
N TRP A 292 2.65 -16.15 5.13
CA TRP A 292 1.53 -15.28 5.42
C TRP A 292 2.04 -13.92 5.86
N CYS A 293 1.41 -12.84 5.40
CA CYS A 293 1.73 -11.52 5.89
C CYS A 293 0.47 -10.67 6.12
N CYS A 294 0.59 -9.72 7.03
CA CYS A 294 -0.42 -8.70 7.31
C CYS A 294 0.24 -7.31 7.33
N GLY A 295 -0.49 -6.30 6.89
CA GLY A 295 -0.04 -4.92 6.95
C GLY A 295 -1.19 -3.93 6.80
N ASP A 296 -1.03 -2.78 7.42
CA ASP A 296 -2.03 -1.71 7.35
C ASP A 296 -1.98 -1.01 5.99
N GLN A 297 -3.02 -1.24 5.18
CA GLN A 297 -3.12 -0.70 3.83
C GLN A 297 -3.27 0.84 3.78
N ILE A 298 -3.71 1.47 4.89
CA ILE A 298 -3.82 2.92 4.99
C ILE A 298 -2.48 3.53 5.39
N ARG A 299 -1.67 2.81 6.20
CA ARG A 299 -0.36 3.27 6.66
C ARG A 299 0.73 2.82 5.70
N LYS A 300 1.41 1.71 5.98
CA LYS A 300 2.51 1.23 5.09
C LYS A 300 2.04 1.03 3.66
N GLY A 301 0.84 0.51 3.46
CA GLY A 301 0.27 0.32 2.12
C GLY A 301 -0.05 1.61 1.35
N ALA A 302 -0.03 2.79 1.99
CA ALA A 302 -0.34 4.06 1.34
C ALA A 302 0.37 5.25 1.99
N ALA A 303 -0.22 5.82 3.06
CA ALA A 303 0.17 7.11 3.61
C ALA A 303 1.58 7.11 4.21
N ALA A 304 1.95 6.06 4.96
CA ALA A 304 3.27 5.98 5.55
C ALA A 304 4.36 5.81 4.48
N ASN A 305 4.11 4.99 3.43
CA ASN A 305 5.05 4.84 2.32
C ASN A 305 5.27 6.17 1.58
N ALA A 306 4.21 6.94 1.32
CA ALA A 306 4.33 8.26 0.70
C ALA A 306 5.10 9.26 1.57
N VAL A 307 4.90 9.24 2.89
CA VAL A 307 5.65 10.07 3.84
C VAL A 307 7.11 9.63 3.93
N GLN A 308 7.40 8.34 3.87
CA GLN A 308 8.77 7.81 3.80
C GLN A 308 9.49 8.27 2.53
N ILE A 309 8.80 8.27 1.36
CA ILE A 309 9.36 8.83 0.10
C ILE A 309 9.70 10.32 0.28
N LEU A 310 8.78 11.11 0.85
CA LEU A 310 9.04 12.53 1.14
C LEU A 310 10.27 12.70 2.03
N ARG A 311 10.37 11.94 3.13
CA ARG A 311 11.52 12.01 4.05
C ARG A 311 12.83 11.66 3.35
N LEU A 312 12.83 10.59 2.55
CA LEU A 312 14.00 10.16 1.78
C LEU A 312 14.51 11.30 0.88
N LEU A 313 13.61 11.98 0.16
CA LEU A 313 13.97 13.12 -0.67
C LEU A 313 14.47 14.32 0.14
N ALA A 314 13.83 14.61 1.27
CA ALA A 314 14.22 15.74 2.15
C ALA A 314 15.58 15.49 2.80
N GLU A 315 15.92 14.27 3.15
CA GLU A 315 17.23 13.87 3.69
C GLU A 315 18.33 13.89 2.63
N GLY A 316 18.02 13.51 1.40
CA GLY A 316 18.97 13.51 0.27
C GLY A 316 19.29 14.89 -0.33
N LYS A 317 18.52 15.92 0.00
CA LYS A 317 18.79 17.31 -0.39
C LYS A 317 19.81 17.98 0.59
N LYS A 318 20.95 17.35 0.84
CA LYS A 318 22.07 17.94 1.58
C LYS A 318 22.97 18.77 0.70
#